data_17242c144f42bf037b9f4103ef92bb3b
#
_entry.id   17242c144f42bf037b9f4103ef92bb3b
#
_cell.length_a   1.000
_cell.length_b   1.000
_cell.length_c   1.000
_cell.angle_alpha   90.00
_cell.angle_beta   90.00
_cell.angle_gamma   90.00
#
_symmetry.space_group_name_H-M   'P 1'
#
loop_
_entity.id
_entity.type
_entity.pdbx_description
1 polymer ?
#
loop_
_entity_poly.entity_id
_entity_poly.type
_entity_poly.pdbx_seq_one_letter_code
_entity_poly.pdbx_strand_id
1 'polypeptide(L)'
;SSTNLQLFIQNNNVSTIHWQVVQYDNCNVQTIQQTVTTNSTVTDVAISLVDPETTVLFASFFTATRTLTANYWPIYRLLNSTTVRFTVVATGGAQMLYTLQVVEFDPGEARVQRFLQSVSSTDLTINIALSELNPACSVSMLKGMYDTHGVISYLSDLNNRVAFETNIISSSQTYVQRANSGSSGYVSVEVWEKPAMLHGWHL
;
A
#
# COMPACT_ATOMS: atom_id res chain seq x y z
N SER A 1 3.72 27.83 3.29
CA SER A 1 4.20 26.53 2.82
C SER A 1 5.33 26.06 3.72
N SER A 2 5.21 24.92 4.35
CA SER A 2 6.29 24.35 5.17
C SER A 2 7.27 23.62 4.25
N THR A 3 8.53 24.02 4.28
CA THR A 3 9.61 23.36 3.53
C THR A 3 10.37 22.34 4.38
N ASN A 4 9.86 22.00 5.56
CA ASN A 4 10.54 21.12 6.50
C ASN A 4 9.91 19.72 6.51
N LEU A 5 10.74 18.71 6.30
CA LEU A 5 10.41 17.31 6.58
C LEU A 5 10.75 17.03 8.05
N GLN A 6 9.77 16.56 8.83
CA GLN A 6 9.99 16.15 10.22
C GLN A 6 10.04 14.63 10.31
N LEU A 7 11.12 14.09 10.85
CA LEU A 7 11.31 12.67 11.13
C LEU A 7 11.32 12.47 12.65
N PHE A 8 10.46 11.58 13.13
CA PHE A 8 10.37 11.25 14.55
C PHE A 8 10.94 9.85 14.80
N ILE A 9 11.90 9.76 15.71
CA ILE A 9 12.49 8.50 16.17
C ILE A 9 12.10 8.31 17.63
N GLN A 10 11.44 7.19 17.93
CA GLN A 10 10.89 6.93 19.26
C GLN A 10 11.91 6.30 20.24
N ASN A 11 13.03 5.77 19.78
CA ASN A 11 14.06 5.14 20.60
C ASN A 11 15.44 5.68 20.27
N ASN A 12 16.34 5.68 21.29
CA ASN A 12 17.74 6.13 21.16
C ASN A 12 18.65 5.17 20.37
N ASN A 13 18.09 4.26 19.60
CA ASN A 13 18.86 3.36 18.75
C ASN A 13 19.30 4.09 17.47
N VAL A 14 20.52 3.85 17.05
CA VAL A 14 21.02 4.36 15.78
C VAL A 14 20.23 3.69 14.64
N SER A 15 19.59 4.49 13.82
CA SER A 15 18.82 4.01 12.66
C SER A 15 19.21 4.82 11.43
N THR A 16 19.37 4.15 10.31
CA THR A 16 19.51 4.82 9.02
C THR A 16 18.12 4.97 8.41
N ILE A 17 17.75 6.21 8.08
CA ILE A 17 16.46 6.53 7.45
C ILE A 17 16.75 6.94 6.02
N HIS A 18 16.17 6.20 5.08
CA HIS A 18 16.11 6.59 3.68
C HIS A 18 14.76 7.27 3.41
N TRP A 19 14.80 8.43 2.79
CA TRP A 19 13.59 9.17 2.45
C TRP A 19 13.72 9.80 1.07
N GLN A 20 12.58 10.04 0.46
CA GLN A 20 12.46 10.71 -0.83
C GLN A 20 11.26 11.66 -0.77
N VAL A 21 11.42 12.83 -1.31
CA VAL A 21 10.33 13.79 -1.54
C VAL A 21 10.10 13.86 -3.05
N VAL A 22 8.86 13.65 -3.45
CA VAL A 22 8.46 13.75 -4.87
C VAL A 22 7.41 14.85 -4.96
N GLN A 23 7.60 15.77 -5.88
CA GLN A 23 6.66 16.83 -6.19
C GLN A 23 6.04 16.58 -7.57
N TYR A 24 4.74 16.74 -7.65
CA TYR A 24 3.98 16.74 -8.91
C TYR A 24 3.18 18.03 -9.02
N ASP A 25 3.12 18.61 -10.21
CA ASP A 25 2.45 19.88 -10.44
C ASP A 25 0.97 19.70 -10.86
N ASN A 26 0.65 18.59 -11.53
CA ASN A 26 -0.68 18.34 -12.11
C ASN A 26 -1.43 17.28 -11.29
N CYS A 27 -1.67 17.57 -10.01
CA CYS A 27 -2.43 16.69 -9.14
C CYS A 27 -3.14 17.43 -8.00
N ASN A 28 -4.23 16.83 -7.52
CA ASN A 28 -4.93 17.23 -6.32
C ASN A 28 -4.62 16.23 -5.20
N VAL A 29 -4.33 16.73 -3.99
CA VAL A 29 -3.95 15.89 -2.85
C VAL A 29 -4.89 16.11 -1.69
N GLN A 30 -5.55 15.05 -1.23
CA GLN A 30 -6.29 15.04 0.02
C GLN A 30 -5.45 14.30 1.07
N THR A 31 -5.21 14.94 2.21
CA THR A 31 -4.51 14.31 3.35
C THR A 31 -5.50 14.10 4.49
N ILE A 32 -5.64 12.86 4.92
CA ILE A 32 -6.61 12.45 5.93
C ILE A 32 -5.90 11.68 7.03
N GLN A 33 -6.21 11.99 8.28
CA GLN A 33 -5.80 11.20 9.43
C GLN A 33 -6.97 10.34 9.89
N GLN A 34 -6.74 9.03 10.02
CA GLN A 34 -7.75 8.06 10.40
C GLN A 34 -7.22 7.11 11.47
N THR A 35 -7.94 7.01 12.57
CA THR A 35 -7.70 5.95 13.56
C THR A 35 -8.42 4.68 13.12
N VAL A 36 -7.68 3.60 12.98
CA VAL A 36 -8.21 2.26 12.71
C VAL A 36 -8.02 1.41 13.96
N THR A 37 -9.08 0.79 14.44
CA THR A 37 -9.05 -0.10 15.59
C THR A 37 -9.05 -1.55 15.13
N THR A 38 -8.21 -2.37 15.71
CA THR A 38 -8.15 -3.80 15.37
C THR A 38 -9.37 -4.60 15.86
N ASN A 39 -10.32 -3.97 16.53
CA ASN A 39 -11.63 -4.57 16.84
C ASN A 39 -12.59 -4.56 15.64
N SER A 40 -12.32 -3.73 14.65
CA SER A 40 -13.10 -3.67 13.41
C SER A 40 -12.28 -4.24 12.28
N THR A 41 -12.79 -5.27 11.59
CA THR A 41 -12.15 -5.85 10.43
C THR A 41 -12.16 -4.94 9.20
N VAL A 42 -13.07 -3.97 9.19
CA VAL A 42 -13.25 -3.02 8.09
C VAL A 42 -13.48 -1.62 8.64
N THR A 43 -12.77 -0.64 8.10
CA THR A 43 -12.98 0.79 8.35
C THR A 43 -13.05 1.51 7.02
N ASP A 44 -14.21 2.13 6.76
CA ASP A 44 -14.43 2.96 5.57
C ASP A 44 -14.18 4.43 5.91
N VAL A 45 -13.40 5.09 5.08
CA VAL A 45 -13.02 6.50 5.21
C VAL A 45 -13.60 7.26 4.05
N ALA A 46 -14.44 8.24 4.33
CA ALA A 46 -14.97 9.14 3.31
C ALA A 46 -13.88 10.10 2.82
N ILE A 47 -13.81 10.28 1.52
CA ILE A 47 -12.93 11.22 0.82
C ILE A 47 -13.75 12.12 -0.08
N SER A 48 -13.18 13.25 -0.53
CA SER A 48 -13.79 14.02 -1.62
C SER A 48 -13.79 13.18 -2.89
N LEU A 49 -14.73 13.49 -3.79
CA LEU A 49 -14.87 12.81 -5.08
C LEU A 49 -13.56 12.83 -5.87
N VAL A 50 -13.15 11.68 -6.37
CA VAL A 50 -11.97 11.49 -7.22
C VAL A 50 -12.29 10.58 -8.40
N ASP A 51 -11.48 10.67 -9.44
CA ASP A 51 -11.46 9.67 -10.52
C ASP A 51 -10.60 8.47 -10.11
N PRO A 52 -11.18 7.26 -9.95
CA PRO A 52 -10.42 6.08 -9.58
C PRO A 52 -9.32 5.71 -10.57
N GLU A 53 -9.46 6.02 -11.85
CA GLU A 53 -8.49 5.64 -12.88
C GLU A 53 -7.22 6.48 -12.86
N THR A 54 -7.27 7.67 -12.23
CA THR A 54 -6.12 8.58 -12.11
C THR A 54 -5.65 8.80 -10.68
N THR A 55 -6.26 8.14 -9.70
CA THR A 55 -5.97 8.34 -8.26
C THR A 55 -5.04 7.28 -7.72
N VAL A 56 -3.99 7.68 -7.02
CA VAL A 56 -3.04 6.82 -6.28
C VAL A 56 -3.18 7.04 -4.79
N LEU A 57 -3.08 5.97 -3.99
CA LEU A 57 -3.13 6.04 -2.54
C LEU A 57 -1.75 5.86 -1.93
N PHE A 58 -1.42 6.68 -0.93
CA PHE A 58 -0.27 6.48 -0.06
C PHE A 58 -0.73 6.50 1.38
N ALA A 59 -0.26 5.55 2.18
CA ALA A 59 -0.55 5.54 3.61
C ALA A 59 0.71 5.28 4.42
N SER A 60 0.86 6.04 5.48
CA SER A 60 1.80 5.77 6.56
C SER A 60 1.02 5.54 7.84
N PHE A 61 1.58 4.81 8.80
CA PHE A 61 0.90 4.54 10.05
C PHE A 61 1.82 4.67 11.24
N PHE A 62 1.20 5.02 12.36
CA PHE A 62 1.81 5.03 13.68
C PHE A 62 0.99 4.15 14.62
N THR A 63 1.65 3.33 15.42
CA THR A 63 1.02 2.55 16.47
C THR A 63 1.65 2.89 17.83
N ALA A 64 0.81 3.08 18.84
CA ALA A 64 1.25 3.31 20.21
C ALA A 64 1.73 2.02 20.90
N THR A 65 1.48 0.86 20.32
CA THR A 65 1.86 -0.45 20.91
C THR A 65 3.23 -0.86 20.44
N ARG A 66 4.07 -1.35 21.38
CA ARG A 66 5.45 -1.78 21.09
C ARG A 66 5.57 -3.10 20.31
N THR A 67 4.49 -3.85 20.21
CA THR A 67 4.49 -5.17 19.57
C THR A 67 3.75 -5.07 18.24
N LEU A 68 4.50 -4.95 17.14
CA LEU A 68 3.96 -5.09 15.80
C LEU A 68 3.78 -6.59 15.52
N THR A 69 2.56 -7.05 15.45
CA THR A 69 2.24 -8.35 14.87
C THR A 69 1.80 -8.14 13.42
N ALA A 70 1.90 -9.16 12.56
CA ALA A 70 1.46 -9.07 11.16
C ALA A 70 0.00 -8.64 11.00
N ASN A 71 -0.77 -8.79 12.05
CA ASN A 71 -2.18 -8.40 12.13
C ASN A 71 -2.40 -6.88 12.10
N TYR A 72 -1.34 -6.08 12.26
CA TYR A 72 -1.41 -4.61 12.20
C TYR A 72 -1.13 -4.03 10.80
N TRP A 73 -0.92 -4.86 9.79
CA TRP A 73 -0.70 -4.39 8.43
C TRP A 73 -2.02 -4.44 7.67
N PRO A 74 -2.75 -3.32 7.55
CA PRO A 74 -4.00 -3.32 6.83
C PRO A 74 -3.75 -3.39 5.34
N ILE A 75 -4.71 -3.96 4.65
CA ILE A 75 -4.94 -3.64 3.25
C ILE A 75 -5.69 -2.31 3.21
N TYR A 76 -5.21 -1.37 2.44
CA TYR A 76 -5.96 -0.16 2.12
C TYR A 76 -6.14 -0.04 0.62
N ARG A 77 -7.34 0.35 0.21
CA ARG A 77 -7.69 0.47 -1.20
C ARG A 77 -8.79 1.49 -1.42
N LEU A 78 -8.80 2.12 -2.57
CA LEU A 78 -9.94 2.90 -3.05
C LEU A 78 -11.08 1.91 -3.36
N LEU A 79 -12.19 2.02 -2.63
CA LEU A 79 -13.37 1.17 -2.80
C LEU A 79 -14.24 1.68 -3.95
N ASN A 80 -14.40 2.99 -4.01
CA ASN A 80 -15.10 3.75 -5.05
C ASN A 80 -14.57 5.19 -5.07
N SER A 81 -15.17 6.06 -5.88
CA SER A 81 -14.73 7.45 -6.05
C SER A 81 -14.80 8.34 -4.81
N THR A 82 -15.42 7.90 -3.71
CA THR A 82 -15.61 8.70 -2.48
C THR A 82 -15.23 7.95 -1.20
N THR A 83 -14.66 6.74 -1.32
CA THR A 83 -14.41 5.90 -0.13
C THR A 83 -13.10 5.13 -0.25
N VAL A 84 -12.25 5.24 0.75
CA VAL A 84 -11.08 4.37 0.96
C VAL A 84 -11.41 3.38 2.07
N ARG A 85 -11.15 2.11 1.83
CA ARG A 85 -11.36 1.02 2.78
C ARG A 85 -10.04 0.51 3.33
N PHE A 86 -9.97 0.44 4.67
CA PHE A 86 -8.96 -0.30 5.41
C PHE A 86 -9.55 -1.64 5.85
N THR A 87 -8.84 -2.73 5.59
CA THR A 87 -9.19 -4.07 6.06
C THR A 87 -8.05 -4.61 6.90
N VAL A 88 -8.35 -4.98 8.15
CA VAL A 88 -7.37 -5.54 9.10
C VAL A 88 -7.89 -6.89 9.62
N VAL A 89 -6.98 -7.75 10.07
CA VAL A 89 -7.38 -8.94 10.84
C VAL A 89 -7.64 -8.49 12.28
N ALA A 90 -8.82 -8.78 12.81
CA ALA A 90 -9.20 -8.40 14.18
C ALA A 90 -8.30 -9.06 15.23
N THR A 91 -7.60 -8.27 16.05
CA THR A 91 -6.59 -8.78 16.99
C THR A 91 -6.53 -8.08 18.34
N GLY A 92 -7.64 -7.72 18.88
CA GLY A 92 -7.66 -7.40 20.32
C GLY A 92 -7.37 -5.96 20.72
N GLY A 93 -7.89 -4.99 19.99
CA GLY A 93 -8.09 -3.63 20.53
C GLY A 93 -6.95 -2.64 20.38
N ALA A 94 -5.90 -2.94 19.60
CA ALA A 94 -4.87 -1.95 19.29
C ALA A 94 -5.44 -0.86 18.38
N GLN A 95 -4.98 0.36 18.58
CA GLN A 95 -5.30 1.51 17.74
C GLN A 95 -4.10 1.88 16.88
N MET A 96 -4.35 2.14 15.62
CA MET A 96 -3.36 2.64 14.68
C MET A 96 -3.85 3.93 14.06
N LEU A 97 -3.00 4.94 14.09
CA LEU A 97 -3.25 6.19 13.39
C LEU A 97 -2.62 6.12 12.01
N TYR A 98 -3.44 6.23 10.99
CA TYR A 98 -3.00 6.32 9.59
C TYR A 98 -3.03 7.76 9.13
N THR A 99 -2.00 8.14 8.39
CA THR A 99 -2.03 9.31 7.52
C THR A 99 -2.17 8.79 6.10
N LEU A 100 -3.32 9.05 5.50
CA LEU A 100 -3.67 8.68 4.13
C LEU A 100 -3.51 9.91 3.24
N GLN A 101 -2.78 9.75 2.14
CA GLN A 101 -2.74 10.71 1.05
C GLN A 101 -3.45 10.09 -0.16
N VAL A 102 -4.46 10.79 -0.66
CA VAL A 102 -5.20 10.46 -1.87
C VAL A 102 -4.72 11.44 -2.92
N VAL A 103 -3.98 10.96 -3.90
CA VAL A 103 -3.35 11.78 -4.95
C VAL A 103 -4.08 11.51 -6.25
N GLU A 104 -4.89 12.45 -6.71
CA GLU A 104 -5.57 12.42 -7.98
C GLU A 104 -4.80 13.24 -9.00
N PHE A 105 -4.39 12.61 -10.07
CA PHE A 105 -3.71 13.27 -11.18
C PHE A 105 -4.72 13.81 -12.20
N ASP A 106 -4.34 14.86 -12.91
CA ASP A 106 -5.13 15.37 -14.02
C ASP A 106 -5.35 14.30 -15.10
N PRO A 107 -6.46 14.34 -15.84
CA PRO A 107 -6.73 13.38 -16.90
C PRO A 107 -5.59 13.25 -17.91
N GLY A 108 -5.14 12.03 -18.15
CA GLY A 108 -4.02 11.72 -19.05
C GLY A 108 -2.62 11.79 -18.41
N GLU A 109 -2.49 12.28 -17.16
CA GLU A 109 -1.22 12.33 -16.44
C GLU A 109 -0.87 11.01 -15.72
N ALA A 110 -1.88 10.23 -15.38
CA ALA A 110 -1.70 8.92 -14.76
C ALA A 110 -2.78 7.94 -15.19
N ARG A 111 -2.47 6.66 -15.08
CA ARG A 111 -3.42 5.56 -15.19
C ARG A 111 -3.14 4.57 -14.07
N VAL A 112 -4.18 4.18 -13.36
CA VAL A 112 -4.05 3.33 -12.17
C VAL A 112 -4.91 2.08 -12.30
N GLN A 113 -4.31 0.92 -12.08
CA GLN A 113 -4.99 -0.37 -12.03
C GLN A 113 -4.86 -0.94 -10.63
N ARG A 114 -5.96 -1.51 -10.07
CA ARG A 114 -6.03 -1.99 -8.69
C ARG A 114 -6.47 -3.42 -8.64
N PHE A 115 -5.80 -4.19 -7.78
CA PHE A 115 -6.06 -5.61 -7.61
C PHE A 115 -6.13 -5.95 -6.12
N LEU A 116 -7.12 -6.75 -5.77
CA LEU A 116 -7.17 -7.46 -4.49
C LEU A 116 -7.05 -8.95 -4.81
N GLN A 117 -5.90 -9.52 -4.51
CA GLN A 117 -5.58 -10.89 -4.89
C GLN A 117 -5.58 -11.80 -3.67
N SER A 118 -6.29 -12.93 -3.75
CA SER A 118 -6.17 -14.01 -2.78
C SER A 118 -4.88 -14.79 -3.00
N VAL A 119 -4.25 -15.17 -1.90
CA VAL A 119 -3.01 -15.96 -1.87
C VAL A 119 -3.31 -17.25 -1.13
N SER A 120 -3.12 -18.41 -1.76
CA SER A 120 -3.27 -19.69 -1.07
C SER A 120 -2.03 -20.00 -0.22
N SER A 121 -2.15 -20.96 0.71
CA SER A 121 -1.03 -21.37 1.57
C SER A 121 0.17 -21.93 0.81
N THR A 122 -0.01 -22.38 -0.42
CA THR A 122 1.03 -22.99 -1.26
C THR A 122 1.62 -22.05 -2.30
N ASP A 123 0.96 -20.91 -2.59
CA ASP A 123 1.41 -20.01 -3.63
C ASP A 123 2.66 -19.24 -3.17
N LEU A 124 3.73 -19.33 -3.93
CA LEU A 124 4.93 -18.52 -3.77
C LEU A 124 4.90 -17.31 -4.70
N THR A 125 4.32 -17.47 -5.88
CA THR A 125 4.21 -16.41 -6.89
C THR A 125 2.81 -16.42 -7.48
N ILE A 126 2.23 -15.22 -7.62
CA ILE A 126 0.92 -15.03 -8.24
C ILE A 126 1.11 -14.01 -9.36
N ASN A 127 0.74 -14.39 -10.55
CA ASN A 127 0.73 -13.50 -11.70
C ASN A 127 -0.63 -12.80 -11.81
N ILE A 128 -0.58 -11.48 -11.96
CA ILE A 128 -1.76 -10.62 -12.10
C ILE A 128 -1.77 -10.05 -13.50
N ALA A 129 -2.84 -10.32 -14.23
CA ALA A 129 -3.05 -9.75 -15.57
C ALA A 129 -3.34 -8.25 -15.45
N LEU A 130 -2.69 -7.45 -16.29
CA LEU A 130 -2.87 -6.02 -16.41
C LEU A 130 -3.57 -5.70 -17.73
N SER A 131 -4.30 -4.60 -17.76
CA SER A 131 -4.54 -3.92 -19.04
C SER A 131 -3.21 -3.35 -19.52
N GLU A 132 -3.02 -3.34 -20.83
CA GLU A 132 -1.75 -2.92 -21.46
C GLU A 132 -1.23 -1.59 -20.88
N LEU A 133 0.05 -1.58 -20.52
CA LEU A 133 0.78 -0.41 -20.00
C LEU A 133 2.19 -0.36 -20.55
N ASN A 134 2.87 0.78 -20.37
CA ASN A 134 4.29 0.90 -20.67
C ASN A 134 5.14 0.59 -19.41
N PRO A 135 5.84 -0.56 -19.34
CA PRO A 135 6.62 -0.92 -18.16
C PRO A 135 7.70 0.09 -17.78
N ALA A 136 8.26 0.82 -18.78
CA ALA A 136 9.30 1.83 -18.52
C ALA A 136 8.79 3.09 -17.79
N CYS A 137 7.47 3.28 -17.78
CA CYS A 137 6.81 4.44 -17.14
C CYS A 137 5.87 3.99 -16.01
N SER A 138 6.00 2.76 -15.53
CA SER A 138 5.06 2.16 -14.60
C SER A 138 5.75 1.62 -13.36
N VAL A 139 5.03 1.65 -12.25
CA VAL A 139 5.47 1.06 -10.98
C VAL A 139 4.35 0.23 -10.36
N SER A 140 4.71 -0.90 -9.78
CA SER A 140 3.82 -1.75 -9.00
C SER A 140 4.08 -1.54 -7.50
N MET A 141 3.02 -1.31 -6.74
CA MET A 141 3.09 -1.01 -5.31
C MET A 141 2.18 -1.92 -4.51
N LEU A 142 2.71 -2.47 -3.43
CA LEU A 142 1.89 -3.17 -2.43
C LEU A 142 1.15 -2.15 -1.56
N LYS A 143 -0.16 -2.33 -1.43
CA LYS A 143 -1.06 -1.50 -0.60
C LYS A 143 -1.54 -2.26 0.65
N GLY A 144 -0.73 -3.18 1.11
CA GLY A 144 -0.98 -3.99 2.28
C GLY A 144 -1.26 -5.45 1.99
N MET A 145 -1.22 -6.22 3.05
CA MET A 145 -1.43 -7.67 3.04
C MET A 145 -2.03 -8.12 4.36
N TYR A 146 -2.78 -9.19 4.37
CA TYR A 146 -3.17 -9.86 5.60
C TYR A 146 -3.26 -11.38 5.43
N ASP A 147 -3.04 -12.08 6.53
CA ASP A 147 -3.15 -13.52 6.67
C ASP A 147 -4.49 -13.89 7.33
N THR A 148 -5.13 -14.94 6.88
CA THR A 148 -6.40 -15.43 7.44
C THR A 148 -6.22 -16.25 8.73
N HIS A 149 -5.01 -16.62 9.12
CA HIS A 149 -4.74 -17.49 10.29
C HIS A 149 -4.59 -16.77 11.63
N GLY A 150 -4.75 -15.45 11.66
CA GLY A 150 -5.08 -14.67 12.87
C GLY A 150 -3.99 -14.47 13.93
N VAL A 151 -2.93 -15.21 14.00
CA VAL A 151 -1.87 -15.00 15.00
C VAL A 151 -0.50 -15.39 14.43
N ILE A 152 0.24 -14.39 13.98
CA ILE A 152 1.69 -14.56 13.77
C ILE A 152 2.35 -14.16 15.08
N SER A 153 2.81 -15.14 15.84
CA SER A 153 3.29 -14.94 17.19
C SER A 153 4.71 -14.37 17.31
N TYR A 154 5.47 -14.31 16.19
CA TYR A 154 6.87 -13.86 16.22
C TYR A 154 7.28 -13.09 14.97
N LEU A 155 8.17 -12.10 15.12
CA LEU A 155 8.79 -11.35 14.04
C LEU A 155 9.51 -12.23 12.98
N SER A 156 9.95 -13.44 13.37
CA SER A 156 10.55 -14.42 12.45
C SER A 156 9.54 -14.95 11.40
N ASP A 157 8.24 -14.98 11.73
CA ASP A 157 7.21 -15.41 10.80
C ASP A 157 6.84 -14.32 9.79
N LEU A 158 6.99 -13.04 10.17
CA LEU A 158 6.81 -11.90 9.27
C LEU A 158 7.76 -11.93 8.09
N ASN A 159 9.04 -12.26 8.34
CA ASN A 159 10.07 -12.29 7.30
C ASN A 159 9.90 -13.45 6.32
N ASN A 160 9.20 -14.51 6.71
CA ASN A 160 9.18 -15.75 5.95
C ASN A 160 7.84 -16.07 5.29
N ARG A 161 6.72 -15.58 5.81
CA ARG A 161 5.38 -16.01 5.37
C ARG A 161 4.51 -14.91 4.77
N VAL A 162 4.76 -13.66 5.15
CA VAL A 162 3.90 -12.52 4.77
C VAL A 162 4.66 -11.36 4.15
N ALA A 163 5.98 -11.48 3.98
CA ALA A 163 6.72 -10.49 3.19
C ALA A 163 6.48 -10.74 1.71
N PHE A 164 5.77 -9.83 1.08
CA PHE A 164 5.52 -9.87 -0.35
C PHE A 164 6.34 -8.78 -1.05
N GLU A 165 6.75 -9.10 -2.26
CA GLU A 165 7.23 -8.13 -3.23
C GLU A 165 6.33 -8.12 -4.46
N THR A 166 6.36 -7.06 -5.21
CA THR A 166 5.65 -6.94 -6.48
C THR A 166 6.54 -6.28 -7.51
N ASN A 167 6.45 -6.71 -8.76
CA ASN A 167 7.17 -6.12 -9.86
C ASN A 167 6.42 -6.33 -11.18
N ILE A 168 6.62 -5.44 -12.15
CA ILE A 168 6.05 -5.53 -13.49
C ILE A 168 6.95 -6.43 -14.35
N ILE A 169 6.35 -7.46 -14.95
CA ILE A 169 7.06 -8.42 -15.80
C ILE A 169 6.99 -8.00 -17.27
N SER A 170 5.84 -7.48 -17.68
CA SER A 170 5.57 -7.09 -19.07
C SER A 170 4.53 -5.97 -19.12
N SER A 171 4.20 -5.51 -20.33
CA SER A 171 3.12 -4.54 -20.55
C SER A 171 1.74 -5.03 -20.09
N SER A 172 1.56 -6.33 -19.90
CA SER A 172 0.25 -6.94 -19.56
C SER A 172 0.29 -7.78 -18.29
N GLN A 173 1.40 -7.78 -17.53
CA GLN A 173 1.54 -8.63 -16.36
C GLN A 173 2.40 -8.03 -15.26
N THR A 174 1.93 -8.13 -14.02
CA THR A 174 2.71 -7.96 -12.80
C THR A 174 2.66 -9.24 -11.96
N TYR A 175 3.58 -9.40 -11.02
CA TYR A 175 3.53 -10.50 -10.06
C TYR A 175 3.55 -10.00 -8.63
N VAL A 176 3.10 -10.87 -7.74
CA VAL A 176 3.31 -10.80 -6.31
C VAL A 176 4.03 -12.06 -5.89
N GLN A 177 5.13 -11.92 -5.17
CA GLN A 177 5.95 -13.04 -4.71
C GLN A 177 6.19 -12.96 -3.21
N ARG A 178 6.27 -14.12 -2.54
CA ARG A 178 6.70 -14.26 -1.15
C ARG A 178 7.80 -15.30 -1.01
N ALA A 179 8.63 -15.15 0.03
CA ALA A 179 9.78 -16.03 0.26
C ALA A 179 9.40 -17.46 0.62
N ASN A 180 8.30 -17.66 1.35
CA ASN A 180 7.89 -18.98 1.84
C ASN A 180 6.37 -19.17 1.76
N SER A 181 5.95 -20.43 1.52
CA SER A 181 4.56 -20.87 1.68
C SER A 181 4.18 -20.95 3.17
N GLY A 182 2.91 -20.94 3.48
CA GLY A 182 2.49 -21.17 4.87
C GLY A 182 1.09 -20.70 5.22
N SER A 183 0.65 -19.55 4.79
CA SER A 183 -0.65 -19.02 5.14
C SER A 183 -1.43 -18.56 3.93
N SER A 184 -2.74 -18.72 3.98
CA SER A 184 -3.65 -18.11 3.00
C SER A 184 -3.94 -16.66 3.43
N GLY A 185 -4.19 -15.78 2.47
CA GLY A 185 -4.47 -14.41 2.77
C GLY A 185 -4.87 -13.59 1.56
N TYR A 186 -4.71 -12.30 1.69
CA TYR A 186 -4.96 -11.36 0.60
C TYR A 186 -3.84 -10.35 0.51
N VAL A 187 -3.59 -9.89 -0.70
CA VAL A 187 -2.67 -8.80 -0.99
C VAL A 187 -3.35 -7.78 -1.89
N SER A 188 -3.17 -6.51 -1.59
CA SER A 188 -3.63 -5.42 -2.44
C SER A 188 -2.46 -4.85 -3.22
N VAL A 189 -2.63 -4.74 -4.52
CA VAL A 189 -1.64 -4.21 -5.45
C VAL A 189 -2.25 -3.06 -6.22
N GLU A 190 -1.48 -2.01 -6.37
CA GLU A 190 -1.80 -0.88 -7.22
C GLU A 190 -0.68 -0.72 -8.25
N VAL A 191 -1.03 -0.71 -9.52
CA VAL A 191 -0.10 -0.46 -10.61
C VAL A 191 -0.41 0.91 -11.17
N TRP A 192 0.59 1.76 -11.15
CA TRP A 192 0.49 3.13 -11.60
C TRP A 192 1.41 3.33 -12.82
N GLU A 193 0.84 3.85 -13.89
CA GLU A 193 1.52 4.28 -15.10
C GLU A 193 1.45 5.79 -15.22
N LYS A 194 2.57 6.44 -15.53
CA LYS A 194 2.62 7.87 -15.88
C LYS A 194 3.06 8.04 -17.34
N PRO A 195 2.12 8.11 -18.29
CA PRO A 195 2.45 8.13 -19.72
C PRO A 195 3.34 9.29 -20.15
N ALA A 196 3.24 10.44 -19.48
CA ALA A 196 4.03 11.65 -19.79
C ALA A 196 5.50 11.57 -19.31
N MET A 197 5.93 10.51 -18.64
CA MET A 197 7.31 10.37 -18.12
C MET A 197 8.34 9.95 -19.18
N LEU A 198 8.03 9.94 -20.45
CA LEU A 198 8.98 9.61 -21.52
C LEU A 198 10.16 10.60 -21.65
N HIS A 199 10.17 11.69 -20.87
CA HIS A 199 11.25 12.66 -20.88
C HIS A 199 11.74 12.97 -19.46
N GLY A 200 12.75 12.22 -18.98
CA GLY A 200 13.64 12.78 -17.97
C GLY A 200 13.76 12.13 -16.60
N TRP A 201 13.56 10.83 -16.41
CA TRP A 201 14.13 10.18 -15.23
C TRP A 201 15.58 9.78 -15.54
N HIS A 202 16.51 10.66 -15.18
CA HIS A 202 17.89 10.28 -14.94
C HIS A 202 18.01 9.97 -13.44
N LEU A 203 18.12 8.71 -13.09
CA LEU A 203 18.54 8.23 -11.77
C LEU A 203 20.02 8.51 -11.56
#